data_3fbebf043e3df8409ef7c7dd0f1f4843
#
_entry.id   3fbebf043e3df8409ef7c7dd0f1f4843
#
_cell.length_a   1.000
_cell.length_b   1.000
_cell.length_c   1.000
_cell.angle_alpha   90.00
_cell.angle_beta   90.00
_cell.angle_gamma   90.00
#
_symmetry.space_group_name_H-M   'P 1'
#
loop_
_entity.id
_entity.type
_entity.pdbx_description
1 polymer ?
#
loop_
_entity_poly.entity_id
_entity_poly.type
_entity_poly.pdbx_seq_one_letter_code
_entity_poly.pdbx_strand_id
1 'polypeptide(L)'
;MAFGSFIGRYGGFFRTRTRDNAAVAERTLQGLAQAEEATFAAMATVVEQGCEQQFQHFISNSPWRHEPVVEQIGRDAERLLGGKPTSALIIDESSFVKQGEHSVGVARQWCGRLGKVDNCQVAVFAVLTDGQRHAPVDMRLYLPQRWIEDP
;
A
#
# COMPACT_ATOMS: atom_id res chain seq x y z
N MET A 1 17.71 0.43 13.85
CA MET A 1 17.58 -0.64 12.82
C MET A 1 17.62 0.06 11.48
N ALA A 2 18.55 -0.29 10.59
CA ALA A 2 18.63 0.34 9.28
C ALA A 2 17.41 -0.04 8.44
N PHE A 3 16.90 0.89 7.61
CA PHE A 3 15.73 0.70 6.76
C PHE A 3 15.82 -0.57 5.88
N GLY A 4 17.01 -0.82 5.27
CA GLY A 4 17.25 -2.03 4.49
C GLY A 4 17.09 -3.34 5.29
N SER A 5 17.53 -3.39 6.54
CA SER A 5 17.36 -4.57 7.39
C SER A 5 15.88 -4.78 7.80
N PHE A 6 15.09 -3.71 7.90
CA PHE A 6 13.66 -3.80 8.11
C PHE A 6 12.96 -4.39 6.89
N ILE A 7 13.21 -3.83 5.69
CA ILE A 7 12.62 -4.31 4.44
C ILE A 7 13.05 -5.75 4.13
N GLY A 8 14.30 -6.10 4.38
CA GLY A 8 14.84 -7.45 4.14
C GLY A 8 14.04 -8.57 4.84
N ARG A 9 13.38 -8.28 5.95
CA ARG A 9 12.51 -9.25 6.64
C ARG A 9 11.27 -9.62 5.82
N TYR A 10 10.84 -8.73 4.94
CA TYR A 10 9.69 -8.96 4.06
C TYR A 10 10.07 -9.66 2.75
N GLY A 11 11.36 -9.77 2.42
CA GLY A 11 11.85 -10.31 1.15
C GLY A 11 11.28 -11.69 0.81
N GLY A 12 11.06 -12.54 1.81
CA GLY A 12 10.49 -13.88 1.63
C GLY A 12 9.08 -13.88 1.01
N PHE A 13 8.27 -12.86 1.25
CA PHE A 13 6.91 -12.76 0.71
C PHE A 13 6.87 -12.46 -0.80
N PHE A 14 7.97 -11.94 -1.35
CA PHE A 14 8.08 -11.61 -2.77
C PHE A 14 8.74 -12.71 -3.60
N ARG A 15 9.02 -13.87 -2.98
CA ARG A 15 9.52 -15.05 -3.66
C ARG A 15 8.37 -15.95 -4.06
N THR A 16 8.40 -16.38 -5.31
CA THR A 16 7.46 -17.36 -5.86
C THR A 16 8.24 -18.60 -6.30
N ARG A 17 7.53 -19.65 -6.69
CA ARG A 17 8.17 -20.88 -7.19
C ARG A 17 9.09 -20.63 -8.40
N THR A 18 8.80 -19.63 -9.21
CA THR A 18 9.48 -19.36 -10.49
C THR A 18 10.29 -18.09 -10.52
N ARG A 19 10.11 -17.17 -9.54
CA ARG A 19 10.76 -15.85 -9.53
C ARG A 19 11.10 -15.42 -8.10
N ASP A 20 12.28 -14.85 -7.94
CA ASP A 20 12.67 -14.11 -6.73
C ASP A 20 12.60 -12.61 -7.03
N ASN A 21 11.58 -11.96 -6.49
CA ASN A 21 11.35 -10.52 -6.63
C ASN A 21 11.79 -9.74 -5.38
N ALA A 22 12.49 -10.36 -4.41
CA ALA A 22 12.85 -9.70 -3.16
C ALA A 22 13.69 -8.43 -3.37
N ALA A 23 14.69 -8.50 -4.27
CA ALA A 23 15.54 -7.34 -4.57
C ALA A 23 14.78 -6.20 -5.28
N VAL A 24 13.83 -6.52 -6.15
CA VAL A 24 12.99 -5.49 -6.81
C VAL A 24 12.02 -4.88 -5.78
N ALA A 25 11.43 -5.69 -4.92
CA ALA A 25 10.58 -5.21 -3.82
C ALA A 25 11.34 -4.25 -2.90
N GLU A 26 12.57 -4.60 -2.50
CA GLU A 26 13.41 -3.74 -1.68
C GLU A 26 13.67 -2.40 -2.35
N ARG A 27 14.10 -2.41 -3.62
CA ARG A 27 14.33 -1.17 -4.39
C ARG A 27 13.05 -0.36 -4.58
N THR A 28 11.90 -1.00 -4.81
CA THR A 28 10.61 -0.32 -4.92
C THR A 28 10.27 0.42 -3.63
N LEU A 29 10.42 -0.23 -2.47
CA LEU A 29 10.17 0.38 -1.16
C LEU A 29 11.18 1.49 -0.83
N GLN A 30 12.45 1.33 -1.21
CA GLN A 30 13.46 2.38 -1.11
C GLN A 30 13.11 3.59 -1.97
N GLY A 31 12.67 3.36 -3.21
CA GLY A 31 12.21 4.41 -4.11
C GLY A 31 11.02 5.18 -3.56
N LEU A 32 10.00 4.47 -3.04
CA LEU A 32 8.85 5.10 -2.39
C LEU A 32 9.21 5.96 -1.17
N ALA A 33 10.25 5.56 -0.44
CA ALA A 33 10.69 6.29 0.76
C ALA A 33 11.60 7.49 0.45
N GLN A 34 12.26 7.53 -0.71
CA GLN A 34 13.28 8.53 -1.05
C GLN A 34 12.84 9.51 -2.14
N ALA A 35 11.93 9.10 -3.04
CA ALA A 35 11.47 9.96 -4.11
C ALA A 35 10.50 11.03 -3.59
N GLU A 36 10.61 12.25 -4.12
CA GLU A 36 9.68 13.34 -3.81
C GLU A 36 8.27 13.02 -4.34
N GLU A 37 8.19 12.32 -5.47
CA GLU A 37 6.95 11.88 -6.07
C GLU A 37 6.91 10.34 -6.14
N ALA A 38 5.78 9.75 -5.80
CA ALA A 38 5.55 8.30 -5.87
C ALA A 38 5.26 7.83 -7.32
N THR A 39 6.08 8.27 -8.29
CA THR A 39 6.05 7.81 -9.67
C THR A 39 7.21 6.84 -9.92
N PHE A 40 7.01 5.84 -10.79
CA PHE A 40 8.08 4.89 -11.08
C PHE A 40 9.31 5.54 -11.68
N ALA A 41 9.13 6.59 -12.49
CA ALA A 41 10.23 7.37 -13.05
C ALA A 41 11.04 8.06 -11.95
N ALA A 42 10.40 8.80 -11.03
CA ALA A 42 11.08 9.46 -9.92
C ALA A 42 11.77 8.46 -8.98
N MET A 43 11.11 7.35 -8.66
CA MET A 43 11.68 6.28 -7.85
C MET A 43 12.95 5.68 -8.49
N ALA A 44 12.97 5.52 -9.81
CA ALA A 44 14.12 4.97 -10.52
C ALA A 44 15.36 5.87 -10.48
N THR A 45 15.21 7.19 -10.27
CA THR A 45 16.33 8.14 -10.19
C THR A 45 17.04 8.15 -8.84
N VAL A 46 16.36 7.74 -7.77
CA VAL A 46 16.88 7.84 -6.39
C VAL A 46 17.40 6.52 -5.83
N VAL A 47 17.23 5.42 -6.57
CA VAL A 47 17.63 4.07 -6.13
C VAL A 47 18.73 3.53 -7.04
N GLU A 48 19.77 2.95 -6.45
CA GLU A 48 20.82 2.27 -7.19
C GLU A 48 20.22 1.12 -8.02
N GLN A 49 20.57 1.04 -9.30
CA GLN A 49 19.98 0.11 -10.27
C GLN A 49 18.46 0.25 -10.40
N GLY A 50 17.92 1.44 -10.13
CA GLY A 50 16.51 1.75 -10.32
C GLY A 50 16.11 1.60 -11.78
N CYS A 51 14.95 0.98 -12.04
CA CYS A 51 14.42 0.76 -13.36
C CYS A 51 12.89 0.89 -13.32
N GLU A 52 12.37 1.91 -14.00
CA GLU A 52 10.95 2.22 -14.05
C GLU A 52 10.10 1.02 -14.50
N GLN A 53 10.53 0.34 -15.57
CA GLN A 53 9.81 -0.82 -16.09
C GLN A 53 9.79 -2.00 -15.12
N GLN A 54 10.87 -2.20 -14.36
CA GLN A 54 10.91 -3.26 -13.33
C GLN A 54 9.96 -2.94 -12.18
N PHE A 55 9.89 -1.69 -11.73
CA PHE A 55 8.96 -1.27 -10.68
C PHE A 55 7.51 -1.41 -11.12
N GLN A 56 7.20 -0.94 -12.34
CA GLN A 56 5.87 -1.12 -12.92
C GLN A 56 5.49 -2.60 -13.03
N HIS A 57 6.37 -3.44 -13.58
CA HIS A 57 6.13 -4.86 -13.72
C HIS A 57 5.96 -5.56 -12.36
N PHE A 58 6.76 -5.16 -11.36
CA PHE A 58 6.68 -5.72 -10.01
C PHE A 58 5.30 -5.48 -9.37
N ILE A 59 4.75 -4.28 -9.51
CA ILE A 59 3.45 -3.93 -8.93
C ILE A 59 2.29 -4.50 -9.76
N SER A 60 2.38 -4.45 -11.12
CA SER A 60 1.23 -4.74 -11.97
C SER A 60 1.13 -6.20 -12.42
N ASN A 61 2.25 -6.91 -12.54
CA ASN A 61 2.30 -8.19 -13.25
C ASN A 61 3.01 -9.31 -12.47
N SER A 62 3.68 -9.01 -11.36
CA SER A 62 4.37 -10.06 -10.60
C SER A 62 3.40 -10.86 -9.74
N PRO A 63 3.54 -12.19 -9.71
CA PRO A 63 2.57 -13.09 -9.09
C PRO A 63 2.73 -13.23 -7.56
N TRP A 64 3.30 -12.23 -6.89
CA TRP A 64 3.35 -12.22 -5.43
C TRP A 64 1.98 -11.85 -4.83
N ARG A 65 1.73 -12.34 -3.64
CA ARG A 65 0.47 -12.11 -2.94
C ARG A 65 0.66 -11.05 -1.87
N HIS A 66 -0.28 -10.11 -1.79
CA HIS A 66 -0.21 -9.01 -0.83
C HIS A 66 -0.70 -9.42 0.57
N GLU A 67 -1.61 -10.41 0.67
CA GLU A 67 -2.24 -10.78 1.93
C GLU A 67 -1.23 -11.21 3.00
N PRO A 68 -0.21 -12.06 2.71
CA PRO A 68 0.80 -12.41 3.70
C PRO A 68 1.65 -11.20 4.14
N VAL A 69 1.86 -10.22 3.26
CA VAL A 69 2.58 -8.99 3.59
C VAL A 69 1.77 -8.15 4.57
N VAL A 70 0.49 -7.93 4.29
CA VAL A 70 -0.43 -7.19 5.16
C VAL A 70 -0.56 -7.88 6.52
N GLU A 71 -0.71 -9.21 6.54
CA GLU A 71 -0.76 -9.98 7.79
C GLU A 71 0.52 -9.82 8.63
N GLN A 72 1.70 -9.82 7.99
CA GLN A 72 2.95 -9.61 8.70
C GLN A 72 3.07 -8.17 9.23
N ILE A 73 2.61 -7.16 8.46
CA ILE A 73 2.54 -5.78 8.94
C ILE A 73 1.65 -5.70 10.18
N GLY A 74 0.48 -6.34 10.16
CA GLY A 74 -0.43 -6.40 11.31
C GLY A 74 0.24 -7.00 12.55
N ARG A 75 0.96 -8.12 12.41
CA ARG A 75 1.70 -8.76 13.52
C ARG A 75 2.84 -7.87 14.05
N ASP A 76 3.55 -7.20 13.17
CA ASP A 76 4.64 -6.28 13.57
C ASP A 76 4.07 -5.05 14.28
N ALA A 77 2.96 -4.49 13.79
CA ALA A 77 2.25 -3.37 14.42
C ALA A 77 1.70 -3.78 15.80
N GLU A 78 1.03 -4.94 15.90
CA GLU A 78 0.51 -5.45 17.17
C GLU A 78 1.62 -5.58 18.24
N ARG A 79 2.77 -6.11 17.85
CA ARG A 79 3.93 -6.25 18.76
C ARG A 79 4.47 -4.91 19.26
N LEU A 80 4.41 -3.87 18.41
CA LEU A 80 4.96 -2.54 18.71
C LEU A 80 3.95 -1.61 19.40
N LEU A 81 2.69 -1.70 19.02
CA LEU A 81 1.64 -0.73 19.37
C LEU A 81 0.50 -1.34 20.17
N GLY A 82 0.29 -2.67 20.09
CA GLY A 82 -0.79 -3.37 20.73
C GLY A 82 -0.57 -3.59 22.25
N GLY A 83 -1.63 -4.06 22.91
CA GLY A 83 -1.59 -4.51 24.31
C GLY A 83 -1.40 -3.41 25.36
N LYS A 84 -1.46 -2.15 25.01
CA LYS A 84 -1.31 -1.01 25.93
C LYS A 84 -2.68 -0.41 26.26
N PRO A 85 -2.84 0.24 27.44
CA PRO A 85 -4.10 0.93 27.77
C PRO A 85 -4.51 2.00 26.78
N THR A 86 -3.55 2.56 26.05
CA THR A 86 -3.75 3.59 25.02
C THR A 86 -3.87 3.00 23.60
N SER A 87 -3.77 1.67 23.46
CA SER A 87 -3.89 1.04 22.14
C SER A 87 -5.33 1.10 21.66
N ALA A 88 -5.52 1.49 20.40
CA ALA A 88 -6.81 1.54 19.73
C ALA A 88 -6.67 1.14 18.26
N LEU A 89 -7.71 0.50 17.73
CA LEU A 89 -7.88 0.27 16.29
C LEU A 89 -8.84 1.34 15.76
N ILE A 90 -8.34 2.16 14.84
CA ILE A 90 -9.10 3.20 14.14
C ILE A 90 -9.49 2.64 12.78
N ILE A 91 -10.79 2.72 12.47
CA ILE A 91 -11.30 2.34 11.14
C ILE A 91 -11.89 3.60 10.53
N ASP A 92 -11.36 4.00 9.38
CA ASP A 92 -11.76 5.22 8.69
C ASP A 92 -11.59 5.08 7.18
N GLU A 93 -12.29 5.91 6.41
CA GLU A 93 -12.20 5.94 4.96
C GLU A 93 -11.25 7.03 4.47
N SER A 94 -10.61 6.76 3.33
CA SER A 94 -9.84 7.77 2.62
C SER A 94 -10.11 7.68 1.12
N SER A 95 -10.02 8.84 0.45
CA SER A 95 -10.39 8.98 -0.96
C SER A 95 -9.18 9.34 -1.81
N PHE A 96 -9.09 8.71 -2.98
CA PHE A 96 -8.07 8.96 -3.99
C PHE A 96 -8.72 9.52 -5.25
N VAL A 97 -8.46 10.79 -5.54
CA VAL A 97 -8.94 11.44 -6.78
C VAL A 97 -8.40 10.73 -8.01
N LYS A 98 -9.25 10.48 -8.98
CA LYS A 98 -8.89 9.79 -10.23
C LYS A 98 -9.32 10.60 -11.45
N GLN A 99 -8.49 10.56 -12.49
CA GLN A 99 -8.77 11.22 -13.77
C GLN A 99 -9.62 10.34 -14.71
N GLY A 100 -9.46 9.02 -14.65
CA GLY A 100 -10.11 8.06 -15.54
C GLY A 100 -11.24 7.28 -14.86
N GLU A 101 -11.90 6.41 -15.65
CA GLU A 101 -13.05 5.61 -15.22
C GLU A 101 -12.76 4.11 -15.10
N HIS A 102 -11.56 3.66 -15.52
CA HIS A 102 -11.23 2.24 -15.64
C HIS A 102 -10.54 1.64 -14.41
N SER A 103 -10.18 2.44 -13.40
CA SER A 103 -9.62 1.88 -12.16
C SER A 103 -10.73 1.26 -11.32
N VAL A 104 -10.54 0.03 -10.84
CA VAL A 104 -11.52 -0.70 -10.04
C VAL A 104 -12.01 0.16 -8.86
N GLY A 105 -13.32 0.24 -8.66
CA GLY A 105 -13.94 1.01 -7.58
C GLY A 105 -14.04 2.53 -7.83
N VAL A 106 -13.57 3.02 -8.99
CA VAL A 106 -13.71 4.44 -9.32
C VAL A 106 -15.17 4.80 -9.61
N ALA A 107 -15.65 5.88 -9.04
CA ALA A 107 -16.99 6.41 -9.27
C ALA A 107 -17.05 7.90 -8.92
N ARG A 108 -18.11 8.58 -9.41
CA ARG A 108 -18.53 9.85 -8.81
C ARG A 108 -19.20 9.57 -7.47
N GLN A 109 -18.48 9.80 -6.40
CA GLN A 109 -18.89 9.53 -5.02
C GLN A 109 -18.29 10.59 -4.10
N TRP A 110 -18.69 10.59 -2.82
CA TRP A 110 -18.15 11.52 -1.86
C TRP A 110 -16.64 11.35 -1.72
N CYS A 111 -15.91 12.42 -1.99
CA CYS A 111 -14.46 12.48 -1.84
C CYS A 111 -14.12 13.30 -0.59
N GLY A 112 -13.91 12.63 0.55
CA GLY A 112 -13.63 13.29 1.83
C GLY A 112 -12.42 14.22 1.77
N ARG A 113 -11.38 13.86 0.99
CA ARG A 113 -10.20 14.70 0.77
C ARG A 113 -10.53 16.05 0.12
N LEU A 114 -11.55 16.11 -0.74
CA LEU A 114 -11.98 17.34 -1.42
C LEU A 114 -13.20 18.00 -0.78
N GLY A 115 -13.90 17.32 0.14
CA GLY A 115 -15.15 17.77 0.73
C GLY A 115 -16.31 17.92 -0.25
N LYS A 116 -16.31 17.15 -1.34
CA LYS A 116 -17.33 17.20 -2.40
C LYS A 116 -17.48 15.86 -3.10
N VAL A 117 -18.55 15.69 -3.89
CA VAL A 117 -18.69 14.58 -4.83
C VAL A 117 -17.74 14.79 -6.01
N ASP A 118 -16.85 13.84 -6.25
CA ASP A 118 -15.89 13.88 -7.36
C ASP A 118 -15.57 12.46 -7.85
N ASN A 119 -14.83 12.37 -8.96
CA ASN A 119 -14.38 11.09 -9.48
C ASN A 119 -13.22 10.57 -8.64
N CYS A 120 -13.47 9.54 -7.85
CA CYS A 120 -12.48 9.02 -6.91
C CYS A 120 -12.65 7.52 -6.64
N GLN A 121 -11.60 6.90 -6.11
CA GLN A 121 -11.67 5.63 -5.39
C GLN A 121 -11.77 5.92 -3.89
N VAL A 122 -12.48 5.07 -3.16
CA VAL A 122 -12.54 5.12 -1.70
C VAL A 122 -12.03 3.81 -1.13
N ALA A 123 -11.20 3.88 -0.12
CA ALA A 123 -10.75 2.71 0.62
C ALA A 123 -10.96 2.92 2.12
N VAL A 124 -11.35 1.85 2.81
CA VAL A 124 -11.45 1.80 4.27
C VAL A 124 -10.14 1.26 4.81
N PHE A 125 -9.54 1.99 5.72
CA PHE A 125 -8.27 1.63 6.37
C PHE A 125 -8.52 1.21 7.81
N ALA A 126 -7.77 0.21 8.25
CA ALA A 126 -7.60 -0.10 9.66
C ALA A 126 -6.21 0.37 10.10
N VAL A 127 -6.15 1.20 11.13
CA VAL A 127 -4.92 1.80 11.66
C VAL A 127 -4.79 1.47 13.14
N LEU A 128 -3.74 0.77 13.52
CA LEU A 128 -3.42 0.52 14.93
C LEU A 128 -2.59 1.68 15.49
N THR A 129 -2.97 2.17 16.67
CA THR A 129 -2.26 3.24 17.36
C THR A 129 -2.01 2.89 18.82
N ASP A 130 -0.98 3.48 19.44
CA ASP A 130 -0.73 3.48 20.89
C ASP A 130 -0.94 4.87 21.51
N GLY A 131 -1.56 5.79 20.75
CA GLY A 131 -1.78 7.18 21.15
C GLY A 131 -0.63 8.13 20.77
N GLN A 132 0.55 7.63 20.45
CA GLN A 132 1.70 8.41 20.00
C GLN A 132 2.17 8.03 18.59
N ARG A 133 2.12 6.75 18.28
CA ARG A 133 2.51 6.18 16.98
C ARG A 133 1.32 5.48 16.37
N HIS A 134 1.32 5.38 15.06
CA HIS A 134 0.26 4.70 14.32
C HIS A 134 0.85 3.95 13.13
N ALA A 135 0.20 2.87 12.75
CA ALA A 135 0.54 2.07 11.58
C ALA A 135 -0.73 1.57 10.88
N PRO A 136 -0.88 1.78 9.56
CA PRO A 136 -1.89 1.08 8.78
C PRO A 136 -1.64 -0.43 8.85
N VAL A 137 -2.68 -1.20 9.17
CA VAL A 137 -2.59 -2.66 9.34
C VAL A 137 -3.45 -3.44 8.36
N ASP A 138 -4.47 -2.81 7.77
CA ASP A 138 -5.26 -3.37 6.67
C ASP A 138 -5.89 -2.25 5.83
N MET A 139 -6.30 -2.59 4.61
CA MET A 139 -7.02 -1.71 3.72
C MET A 139 -7.97 -2.52 2.85
N ARG A 140 -9.21 -2.02 2.67
CA ARG A 140 -10.20 -2.60 1.77
C ARG A 140 -10.74 -1.55 0.82
N LEU A 141 -10.69 -1.85 -0.47
CA LEU A 141 -11.28 -0.98 -1.48
C LEU A 141 -12.82 -1.05 -1.37
N TYR A 142 -13.46 0.10 -1.31
CA TYR A 142 -14.91 0.19 -1.45
C TYR A 142 -15.29 0.01 -2.91
N LEU A 143 -16.19 -0.93 -3.17
CA LEU A 143 -16.73 -1.18 -4.50
C LEU A 143 -18.16 -0.61 -4.59
N PRO A 144 -18.38 0.49 -5.33
CA PRO A 144 -19.72 0.96 -5.67
C PRO A 144 -20.52 -0.13 -6.40
N GLN A 145 -21.84 -0.09 -6.26
CA GLN A 145 -22.76 -1.12 -6.80
C GLN A 145 -22.50 -1.46 -8.27
N ARG A 146 -22.22 -0.46 -9.11
CA ARG A 146 -21.90 -0.66 -10.52
C ARG A 146 -20.71 -1.58 -10.78
N TRP A 147 -19.74 -1.65 -9.85
CA TRP A 147 -18.57 -2.51 -9.95
C TRP A 147 -18.81 -3.94 -9.45
N ILE A 148 -19.94 -4.16 -8.79
CA ILE A 148 -20.37 -5.48 -8.30
C ILE A 148 -21.30 -6.13 -9.31
N GLU A 149 -22.17 -5.32 -9.96
CA GLU A 149 -23.19 -5.80 -10.90
C GLU A 149 -22.65 -5.98 -12.32
N ASP A 150 -21.61 -5.25 -12.72
CA ASP A 150 -20.97 -5.32 -14.04
C ASP A 150 -19.43 -5.35 -13.84
N PRO A 151 -18.88 -6.52 -13.44
CA PRO A 151 -17.45 -6.70 -13.13
C PRO A 151 -16.54 -6.75 -14.36
#